data_a2c1b01197932be263951b9f684f10ea
#
_entry.id   a2c1b01197932be263951b9f684f10ea
#
_cell.length_a   1.000
_cell.length_b   1.000
_cell.length_c   1.000
_cell.angle_alpha   90.00
_cell.angle_beta   90.00
_cell.angle_gamma   90.00
#
_symmetry.space_group_name_H-M   'P 1'
#
loop_
_entity.id
_entity.type
_entity.pdbx_description
1 polymer ?
#
loop_
_entity_poly.entity_id
_entity_poly.type
_entity_poly.pdbx_seq_one_letter_code
_entity_poly.pdbx_strand_id
1 'polypeptide(L)'
;MKNYKFLLFIFFLVINSCSKDEINQLNQTILDLQTNISQLNSQINEFNSQINELTNQNNDLTNQLGGSQLQIEDLANQLNELDVEIVNYLNQIEVLNEQNLLLDSENKNLTNQLTELQDQLDLIQAQGAEDGVYIFNQIEISDPPFAGTMWDLPDLIKSSDYTVYSTSIYQGTETRMFYDKAIPDFIDYPAHVYKVNFGDGLSVDFEIYTEFNQDESLAIKQKYAPLMGQLGKELRKNIKSIEFLKGEEVASAQRSNDLSYANITFHTDWLNNIVETRLDGDRTEELFIHEAVHLSIDPYVYSQQGWTDAVNLDGNYLSTYAKNNPDSEDVAETFQAYIAVKYFPERITNSLRDTILSICLNRFKYFDSLNLDLSIYK
;
A
#
# COMPACT_ATOMS: atom_id res chain seq x y z
N MET A 1 -35.42 119.29 37.53
CA MET A 1 -36.04 118.46 36.52
C MET A 1 -35.09 117.90 35.46
N LYS A 2 -33.89 118.47 35.27
CA LYS A 2 -32.97 117.91 34.22
C LYS A 2 -32.26 116.63 34.61
N ASN A 3 -31.99 116.40 35.86
CA ASN A 3 -31.24 115.19 36.28
C ASN A 3 -32.10 113.89 36.28
N TYR A 4 -33.40 113.94 36.32
CA TYR A 4 -34.27 112.78 36.33
C TYR A 4 -34.39 112.10 34.94
N LYS A 5 -34.38 112.92 33.88
CA LYS A 5 -34.41 112.38 32.50
C LYS A 5 -33.10 111.71 32.15
N PHE A 6 -31.97 112.21 32.71
CA PHE A 6 -30.68 111.56 32.46
C PHE A 6 -30.56 110.20 33.20
N LEU A 7 -31.04 110.18 34.44
CA LEU A 7 -31.08 108.89 35.19
C LEU A 7 -31.99 107.87 34.57
N LEU A 8 -33.15 108.31 34.06
CA LEU A 8 -34.10 107.40 33.34
C LEU A 8 -33.49 106.89 32.04
N PHE A 9 -32.72 107.69 31.34
CA PHE A 9 -32.03 107.29 30.07
C PHE A 9 -30.90 106.28 30.34
N ILE A 10 -30.11 106.54 31.42
CA ILE A 10 -29.08 105.59 31.85
C ILE A 10 -29.71 104.24 32.26
N PHE A 11 -30.82 104.29 33.05
CA PHE A 11 -31.55 103.10 33.45
C PHE A 11 -32.13 102.32 32.27
N PHE A 12 -32.66 103.06 31.26
CA PHE A 12 -33.14 102.45 30.04
C PHE A 12 -32.00 101.81 29.16
N LEU A 13 -30.83 102.44 29.12
CA LEU A 13 -29.65 101.97 28.47
C LEU A 13 -29.09 100.70 29.17
N VAL A 14 -29.08 100.70 30.53
CA VAL A 14 -28.60 99.53 31.30
C VAL A 14 -29.55 98.36 31.16
N ILE A 15 -30.87 98.62 31.21
CA ILE A 15 -31.86 97.54 31.01
C ILE A 15 -31.78 96.96 29.56
N ASN A 16 -31.66 97.83 28.56
CA ASN A 16 -31.49 97.37 27.15
C ASN A 16 -30.15 96.71 26.93
N SER A 17 -29.08 97.08 27.60
CA SER A 17 -27.79 96.45 27.49
C SER A 17 -27.80 95.05 28.17
N CYS A 18 -28.36 94.96 29.41
CA CYS A 18 -28.49 93.69 30.11
C CYS A 18 -29.38 92.68 29.31
N SER A 19 -30.52 93.12 28.81
CA SER A 19 -31.41 92.25 28.00
C SER A 19 -30.78 91.82 26.66
N LYS A 20 -29.92 92.70 26.09
CA LYS A 20 -29.25 92.37 24.84
C LYS A 20 -28.16 91.32 25.03
N ASP A 21 -27.42 91.37 26.14
CA ASP A 21 -26.40 90.39 26.47
C ASP A 21 -27.02 89.00 26.79
N GLU A 22 -28.13 89.02 27.54
CA GLU A 22 -28.91 87.81 27.80
C GLU A 22 -29.47 87.16 26.50
N ILE A 23 -29.99 87.99 25.58
CA ILE A 23 -30.45 87.55 24.29
C ILE A 23 -29.30 86.96 23.46
N ASN A 24 -28.12 87.58 23.45
CA ASN A 24 -26.94 87.07 22.75
C ASN A 24 -26.46 85.75 23.37
N GLN A 25 -26.44 85.57 24.67
CA GLN A 25 -26.12 84.31 25.35
C GLN A 25 -27.14 83.23 25.01
N LEU A 26 -28.44 83.58 25.02
CA LEU A 26 -29.46 82.66 24.62
C LEU A 26 -29.34 82.22 23.17
N ASN A 27 -29.06 83.12 22.24
CA ASN A 27 -28.82 82.85 20.85
C ASN A 27 -27.59 81.92 20.62
N GLN A 28 -26.48 82.12 21.38
CA GLN A 28 -25.32 81.31 21.37
C GLN A 28 -25.65 79.90 21.89
N THR A 29 -26.39 79.83 22.99
CA THR A 29 -26.86 78.49 23.52
C THR A 29 -27.73 77.77 22.51
N ILE A 30 -28.61 78.45 21.80
CA ILE A 30 -29.44 77.90 20.73
C ILE A 30 -28.54 77.32 19.60
N LEU A 31 -27.53 78.11 19.20
CA LEU A 31 -26.58 77.64 18.12
C LEU A 31 -25.79 76.40 18.56
N ASP A 32 -25.32 76.39 19.80
CA ASP A 32 -24.60 75.24 20.37
C ASP A 32 -25.52 73.97 20.44
N LEU A 33 -26.78 74.19 20.88
CA LEU A 33 -27.78 73.15 20.92
C LEU A 33 -28.10 72.63 19.50
N GLN A 34 -28.24 73.48 18.51
CA GLN A 34 -28.45 73.16 17.12
C GLN A 34 -27.27 72.31 16.56
N THR A 35 -26.03 72.70 16.90
CA THR A 35 -24.82 71.97 16.55
C THR A 35 -24.81 70.58 17.18
N ASN A 36 -25.11 70.47 18.47
CA ASN A 36 -25.22 69.20 19.18
C ASN A 36 -26.32 68.30 18.59
N ILE A 37 -27.46 68.86 18.26
CA ILE A 37 -28.56 68.14 17.59
C ILE A 37 -28.09 67.59 16.23
N SER A 38 -27.37 68.35 15.44
CA SER A 38 -26.79 67.90 14.16
C SER A 38 -25.81 66.80 14.31
N GLN A 39 -24.89 66.89 15.32
CA GLN A 39 -23.95 65.80 15.63
C GLN A 39 -24.65 64.52 16.09
N LEU A 40 -25.67 64.65 16.96
CA LEU A 40 -26.45 63.51 17.43
C LEU A 40 -27.21 62.84 16.26
N ASN A 41 -27.78 63.62 15.36
CA ASN A 41 -28.44 63.07 14.15
C ASN A 41 -27.45 62.31 13.25
N SER A 42 -26.21 62.82 13.08
CA SER A 42 -25.15 62.13 12.35
C SER A 42 -24.81 60.79 13.03
N GLN A 43 -24.67 60.77 14.36
CA GLN A 43 -24.40 59.52 15.10
C GLN A 43 -25.55 58.53 15.00
N ILE A 44 -26.80 58.99 15.05
CA ILE A 44 -27.98 58.13 14.84
C ILE A 44 -27.97 57.52 13.47
N ASN A 45 -27.62 58.27 12.41
CA ASN A 45 -27.53 57.71 11.06
C ASN A 45 -26.41 56.67 10.93
N GLU A 46 -25.28 56.89 11.57
CA GLU A 46 -24.19 55.94 11.62
C GLU A 46 -24.58 54.65 12.38
N PHE A 47 -25.22 54.77 13.53
CA PHE A 47 -25.75 53.62 14.27
C PHE A 47 -26.81 52.85 13.47
N ASN A 48 -27.69 53.52 12.75
CA ASN A 48 -28.67 52.88 11.88
C ASN A 48 -28.00 52.10 10.74
N SER A 49 -26.90 52.62 10.17
CA SER A 49 -26.11 51.93 9.18
C SER A 49 -25.47 50.66 9.75
N GLN A 50 -24.86 50.76 10.95
CA GLN A 50 -24.27 49.62 11.65
C GLN A 50 -25.34 48.54 12.00
N ILE A 51 -26.51 48.96 12.43
CA ILE A 51 -27.62 48.02 12.70
C ILE A 51 -28.05 47.28 11.45
N ASN A 52 -28.14 47.98 10.31
CA ASN A 52 -28.48 47.34 9.05
C ASN A 52 -27.41 46.35 8.59
N GLU A 53 -26.13 46.68 8.74
CA GLU A 53 -25.02 45.80 8.43
C GLU A 53 -25.02 44.54 9.32
N LEU A 54 -25.18 44.72 10.64
CA LEU A 54 -25.27 43.61 11.59
C LEU A 54 -26.51 42.71 11.31
N THR A 55 -27.62 43.32 10.90
CA THR A 55 -28.80 42.56 10.51
C THR A 55 -28.55 41.70 9.30
N ASN A 56 -27.85 42.24 8.29
CA ASN A 56 -27.48 41.47 7.10
C ASN A 56 -26.52 40.34 7.44
N GLN A 57 -25.51 40.60 8.26
CA GLN A 57 -24.56 39.54 8.74
C GLN A 57 -25.29 38.45 9.52
N ASN A 58 -26.25 38.81 10.36
CA ASN A 58 -27.02 37.83 11.12
C ASN A 58 -27.91 36.96 10.24
N ASN A 59 -28.50 37.54 9.19
CA ASN A 59 -29.26 36.82 8.21
C ASN A 59 -28.38 35.81 7.41
N ASP A 60 -27.16 36.25 7.04
CA ASP A 60 -26.21 35.39 6.34
C ASP A 60 -25.75 34.20 7.21
N LEU A 61 -25.40 34.49 8.49
CA LEU A 61 -25.06 33.46 9.47
C LEU A 61 -26.22 32.47 9.69
N THR A 62 -27.44 32.98 9.72
CA THR A 62 -28.62 32.11 9.87
C THR A 62 -28.78 31.16 8.67
N ASN A 63 -28.53 31.65 7.46
CA ASN A 63 -28.56 30.85 6.24
C ASN A 63 -27.42 29.80 6.23
N GLN A 64 -26.21 30.18 6.65
CA GLN A 64 -25.08 29.26 6.78
C GLN A 64 -25.35 28.17 7.82
N LEU A 65 -25.95 28.55 8.96
CA LEU A 65 -26.35 27.58 9.99
C LEU A 65 -27.39 26.59 9.47
N GLY A 66 -28.40 27.09 8.72
CA GLY A 66 -29.40 26.22 8.07
C GLY A 66 -28.77 25.24 7.07
N GLY A 67 -27.81 25.71 6.25
CA GLY A 67 -27.04 24.86 5.34
C GLY A 67 -26.23 23.77 6.06
N SER A 68 -25.56 24.16 7.14
CA SER A 68 -24.78 23.21 7.97
C SER A 68 -25.68 22.17 8.65
N GLN A 69 -26.88 22.56 9.06
CA GLN A 69 -27.86 21.65 9.67
C GLN A 69 -28.32 20.57 8.69
N LEU A 70 -28.56 20.94 7.42
CA LEU A 70 -28.91 19.99 6.36
C LEU A 70 -27.77 19.01 6.07
N GLN A 71 -26.51 19.49 6.08
CA GLN A 71 -25.35 18.62 5.92
C GLN A 71 -25.20 17.60 7.07
N ILE A 72 -25.46 18.03 8.29
CA ILE A 72 -25.46 17.12 9.46
C ILE A 72 -26.53 16.05 9.33
N GLU A 73 -27.73 16.42 8.87
CA GLU A 73 -28.82 15.47 8.66
C GLU A 73 -28.48 14.44 7.55
N ASP A 74 -27.87 14.90 6.45
CA ASP A 74 -27.42 14.03 5.37
C ASP A 74 -26.32 13.06 5.85
N LEU A 75 -25.33 13.55 6.59
CA LEU A 75 -24.28 12.71 7.18
C LEU A 75 -24.83 11.70 8.19
N ALA A 76 -25.83 12.09 8.99
CA ALA A 76 -26.48 11.17 9.91
C ALA A 76 -27.22 10.03 9.18
N ASN A 77 -27.85 10.33 8.03
CA ASN A 77 -28.48 9.33 7.20
C ASN A 77 -27.47 8.36 6.58
N GLN A 78 -26.34 8.88 6.03
CA GLN A 78 -25.26 8.06 5.51
C GLN A 78 -24.65 7.16 6.58
N LEU A 79 -24.54 7.65 7.81
CA LEU A 79 -24.02 6.89 8.95
C LEU A 79 -24.96 5.72 9.30
N ASN A 80 -26.27 5.95 9.27
CA ASN A 80 -27.26 4.89 9.49
C ASN A 80 -27.25 3.83 8.37
N GLU A 81 -27.04 4.24 7.11
CA GLU A 81 -26.90 3.30 5.99
C GLU A 81 -25.65 2.41 6.16
N LEU A 82 -24.53 3.02 6.51
CA LEU A 82 -23.29 2.30 6.80
C LEU A 82 -23.42 1.32 7.97
N ASP A 83 -24.13 1.69 9.03
CA ASP A 83 -24.38 0.80 10.16
C ASP A 83 -25.17 -0.45 9.73
N VAL A 84 -26.13 -0.30 8.83
CA VAL A 84 -26.88 -1.43 8.26
C VAL A 84 -25.99 -2.33 7.42
N GLU A 85 -25.08 -1.76 6.61
CA GLU A 85 -24.11 -2.52 5.83
C GLU A 85 -23.13 -3.29 6.74
N ILE A 86 -22.61 -2.66 7.79
CA ILE A 86 -21.75 -3.30 8.77
C ILE A 86 -22.43 -4.52 9.41
N VAL A 87 -23.68 -4.38 9.82
CA VAL A 87 -24.43 -5.52 10.38
C VAL A 87 -24.58 -6.65 9.36
N ASN A 88 -24.81 -6.32 8.10
CA ASN A 88 -24.90 -7.33 7.03
C ASN A 88 -23.57 -8.06 6.82
N TYR A 89 -22.44 -7.34 6.78
CA TYR A 89 -21.12 -7.95 6.67
C TYR A 89 -20.77 -8.81 7.90
N LEU A 90 -21.13 -8.38 9.10
CA LEU A 90 -20.91 -9.17 10.30
C LEU A 90 -21.66 -10.52 10.24
N ASN A 91 -22.90 -10.52 9.76
CA ASN A 91 -23.67 -11.74 9.56
C ASN A 91 -23.03 -12.66 8.48
N GLN A 92 -22.49 -12.08 7.40
CA GLN A 92 -21.77 -12.86 6.39
C GLN A 92 -20.50 -13.48 6.95
N ILE A 93 -19.75 -12.74 7.76
CA ILE A 93 -18.54 -13.24 8.43
C ILE A 93 -18.89 -14.41 9.37
N GLU A 94 -20.00 -14.32 10.10
CA GLU A 94 -20.45 -15.41 10.97
C GLU A 94 -20.76 -16.69 10.17
N VAL A 95 -21.49 -16.57 9.06
CA VAL A 95 -21.78 -17.70 8.16
C VAL A 95 -20.48 -18.29 7.57
N LEU A 96 -19.55 -17.45 7.13
CA LEU A 96 -18.27 -17.91 6.59
C LEU A 96 -17.41 -18.62 7.65
N ASN A 97 -17.43 -18.15 8.89
CA ASN A 97 -16.75 -18.80 9.99
C ASN A 97 -17.33 -20.20 10.30
N GLU A 98 -18.66 -20.34 10.26
CA GLU A 98 -19.31 -21.65 10.41
C GLU A 98 -18.93 -22.60 9.27
N GLN A 99 -18.87 -22.10 8.03
CA GLN A 99 -18.44 -22.90 6.88
C GLN A 99 -16.96 -23.32 7.00
N ASN A 100 -16.09 -22.44 7.46
CA ASN A 100 -14.68 -22.77 7.71
C ASN A 100 -14.51 -23.86 8.77
N LEU A 101 -15.27 -23.80 9.87
CA LEU A 101 -15.24 -24.84 10.89
C LEU A 101 -15.70 -26.21 10.34
N LEU A 102 -16.68 -26.20 9.44
CA LEU A 102 -17.14 -27.41 8.77
C LEU A 102 -16.08 -28.00 7.85
N LEU A 103 -15.46 -27.13 7.04
CA LEU A 103 -14.34 -27.51 6.14
C LEU A 103 -13.14 -28.04 6.90
N ASP A 104 -12.79 -27.42 8.04
CA ASP A 104 -11.70 -27.91 8.90
C ASP A 104 -12.00 -29.32 9.44
N SER A 105 -13.26 -29.60 9.79
CA SER A 105 -13.69 -30.92 10.21
C SER A 105 -13.60 -31.96 9.10
N GLU A 106 -14.02 -31.59 7.89
CA GLU A 106 -13.91 -32.43 6.69
C GLU A 106 -12.46 -32.70 6.32
N ASN A 107 -11.60 -31.67 6.34
CA ASN A 107 -10.16 -31.82 6.07
C ASN A 107 -9.50 -32.76 7.07
N LYS A 108 -9.84 -32.66 8.35
CA LYS A 108 -9.33 -33.57 9.37
C LYS A 108 -9.78 -35.01 9.11
N ASN A 109 -11.02 -35.23 8.69
CA ASN A 109 -11.53 -36.54 8.33
C ASN A 109 -10.80 -37.13 7.10
N LEU A 110 -10.61 -36.30 6.06
CA LEU A 110 -9.86 -36.70 4.86
C LEU A 110 -8.40 -37.01 5.18
N THR A 111 -7.75 -36.24 6.05
CA THR A 111 -6.38 -36.52 6.52
C THR A 111 -6.29 -37.87 7.22
N ASN A 112 -7.25 -38.22 8.06
CA ASN A 112 -7.31 -39.51 8.72
C ASN A 112 -7.48 -40.63 7.73
N GLN A 113 -8.36 -40.48 6.72
CA GLN A 113 -8.56 -41.48 5.66
C GLN A 113 -7.30 -41.65 4.81
N LEU A 114 -6.59 -40.56 4.52
CA LEU A 114 -5.31 -40.61 3.79
C LEU A 114 -4.25 -41.38 4.58
N THR A 115 -4.18 -41.18 5.88
CA THR A 115 -3.26 -41.90 6.78
C THR A 115 -3.60 -43.41 6.79
N GLU A 116 -4.90 -43.76 6.90
CA GLU A 116 -5.32 -45.17 6.83
C GLU A 116 -4.99 -45.81 5.49
N LEU A 117 -5.18 -45.10 4.38
CA LEU A 117 -4.85 -45.62 3.04
C LEU A 117 -3.33 -45.76 2.87
N GLN A 118 -2.53 -44.85 3.42
CA GLN A 118 -1.08 -44.94 3.39
C GLN A 118 -0.60 -46.16 4.19
N ASP A 119 -1.14 -46.39 5.40
CA ASP A 119 -0.83 -47.55 6.22
C ASP A 119 -1.19 -48.87 5.49
N GLN A 120 -2.33 -48.88 4.78
CA GLN A 120 -2.72 -50.05 3.94
C GLN A 120 -1.76 -50.24 2.76
N LEU A 121 -1.33 -49.16 2.11
CA LEU A 121 -0.36 -49.22 1.02
C LEU A 121 0.99 -49.71 1.51
N ASP A 122 1.46 -49.24 2.65
CA ASP A 122 2.72 -49.70 3.27
C ASP A 122 2.65 -51.17 3.66
N LEU A 123 1.49 -51.63 4.15
CA LEU A 123 1.25 -53.06 4.43
C LEU A 123 1.27 -53.93 3.17
N ILE A 124 0.65 -53.46 2.07
CA ILE A 124 0.67 -54.15 0.76
C ILE A 124 2.09 -54.16 0.19
N GLN A 125 2.83 -53.07 0.33
CA GLN A 125 4.22 -53.00 -0.12
C GLN A 125 5.13 -53.89 0.71
N ALA A 126 4.91 -53.97 2.03
CA ALA A 126 5.64 -54.86 2.92
C ALA A 126 5.33 -56.37 2.62
N GLN A 127 4.09 -56.70 2.22
CA GLN A 127 3.71 -58.04 1.79
C GLN A 127 4.25 -58.41 0.39
N GLY A 128 4.47 -57.37 -0.48
CA GLY A 128 5.11 -57.55 -1.82
C GLY A 128 6.63 -57.61 -1.78
N ALA A 129 7.26 -57.31 -0.63
CA ALA A 129 8.72 -57.20 -0.48
C ALA A 129 9.42 -58.58 -0.20
N GLU A 130 8.73 -59.71 -0.27
CA GLU A 130 9.37 -61.03 -0.20
C GLU A 130 10.15 -61.39 -1.48
N ASP A 131 9.97 -60.68 -2.59
CA ASP A 131 10.81 -60.82 -3.80
C ASP A 131 11.48 -59.47 -4.13
N GLY A 132 12.67 -59.26 -3.56
CA GLY A 132 13.43 -58.04 -3.68
C GLY A 132 13.58 -57.51 -5.09
N VAL A 133 13.30 -56.24 -5.21
CA VAL A 133 14.04 -55.15 -5.90
C VAL A 133 13.10 -53.93 -5.93
N TYR A 134 13.34 -52.94 -5.09
CA TYR A 134 12.80 -51.61 -5.28
C TYR A 134 13.45 -51.02 -6.53
N ILE A 135 12.76 -51.09 -7.65
CA ILE A 135 13.09 -50.26 -8.80
C ILE A 135 12.45 -48.91 -8.54
N PHE A 136 13.24 -47.96 -8.08
CA PHE A 136 12.98 -46.56 -8.35
C PHE A 136 12.81 -46.48 -9.88
N ASN A 137 11.63 -46.20 -10.36
CA ASN A 137 11.46 -45.78 -11.75
C ASN A 137 12.22 -44.45 -11.87
N GLN A 138 13.52 -44.52 -12.18
CA GLN A 138 14.24 -43.41 -12.77
C GLN A 138 13.47 -43.10 -14.05
N ILE A 139 12.65 -42.06 -13.98
CA ILE A 139 12.17 -41.42 -15.19
C ILE A 139 13.44 -40.83 -15.80
N GLU A 140 13.91 -41.42 -16.91
CA GLU A 140 14.96 -40.79 -17.72
C GLU A 140 14.37 -39.50 -18.29
N ILE A 141 14.63 -38.41 -17.60
CA ILE A 141 14.22 -37.07 -18.05
C ILE A 141 15.34 -36.59 -18.96
N SER A 142 15.17 -36.80 -20.26
CA SER A 142 16.18 -36.57 -21.30
C SER A 142 16.49 -35.06 -21.53
N ASP A 143 15.70 -34.12 -21.02
CA ASP A 143 15.89 -32.67 -21.13
C ASP A 143 15.21 -31.97 -19.94
N PRO A 144 15.45 -30.70 -19.65
CA PRO A 144 14.74 -30.01 -18.59
C PRO A 144 13.22 -30.27 -18.69
N PRO A 145 12.55 -30.71 -17.63
CA PRO A 145 11.15 -31.14 -17.71
C PRO A 145 10.20 -29.99 -18.00
N PHE A 146 10.64 -28.76 -17.70
CA PHE A 146 9.82 -27.57 -17.88
C PHE A 146 10.38 -26.71 -19.03
N ALA A 147 9.53 -26.47 -20.01
CA ALA A 147 9.82 -25.54 -21.09
C ALA A 147 9.57 -24.09 -20.60
N GLY A 148 10.56 -23.22 -20.72
CA GLY A 148 10.48 -21.84 -20.19
C GLY A 148 11.06 -21.74 -18.80
N THR A 149 10.32 -21.16 -17.86
CA THR A 149 10.73 -20.84 -16.49
C THR A 149 9.94 -21.61 -15.44
N MET A 150 10.48 -21.72 -14.20
CA MET A 150 9.82 -22.36 -13.05
C MET A 150 8.81 -21.46 -12.33
N TRP A 151 8.78 -20.15 -12.61
CA TRP A 151 7.71 -19.30 -12.11
C TRP A 151 6.32 -19.65 -12.69
N ASP A 152 6.28 -20.66 -13.53
CA ASP A 152 5.08 -21.37 -13.96
C ASP A 152 4.43 -22.29 -12.88
N LEU A 153 4.86 -22.20 -11.60
CA LEU A 153 4.20 -22.84 -10.47
C LEU A 153 3.00 -21.99 -10.02
N PRO A 154 1.75 -22.38 -10.26
CA PRO A 154 0.61 -21.53 -9.94
C PRO A 154 0.30 -21.54 -8.44
N ASP A 155 -0.11 -20.39 -7.91
CA ASP A 155 -0.61 -20.21 -6.54
C ASP A 155 0.32 -20.75 -5.43
N LEU A 156 1.63 -20.65 -5.63
CA LEU A 156 2.60 -21.08 -4.62
C LEU A 156 2.47 -20.26 -3.34
N ILE A 157 2.34 -18.96 -3.46
CA ILE A 157 1.96 -18.04 -2.39
C ILE A 157 0.60 -17.46 -2.74
N LYS A 158 -0.33 -17.45 -1.79
CA LYS A 158 -1.69 -16.95 -1.99
C LYS A 158 -1.87 -15.62 -1.29
N SER A 159 -2.71 -14.76 -1.83
CA SER A 159 -3.04 -13.47 -1.22
C SER A 159 -3.59 -13.59 0.20
N SER A 160 -4.15 -14.77 0.57
CA SER A 160 -4.63 -15.09 1.92
C SER A 160 -3.53 -15.55 2.88
N ASP A 161 -2.30 -15.78 2.42
CA ASP A 161 -1.20 -16.22 3.26
C ASP A 161 -0.76 -15.12 4.22
N TYR A 162 -0.12 -15.53 5.32
CA TYR A 162 0.36 -14.60 6.31
C TYR A 162 1.36 -13.60 5.72
N THR A 163 1.21 -12.35 6.09
CA THR A 163 2.10 -11.26 5.67
C THR A 163 2.64 -10.51 6.89
N VAL A 164 3.92 -10.19 6.87
CA VAL A 164 4.54 -9.30 7.85
C VAL A 164 4.46 -7.81 7.45
N TYR A 165 3.76 -7.48 6.37
CA TYR A 165 3.48 -6.08 6.05
C TYR A 165 2.78 -5.39 7.22
N SER A 166 3.30 -4.24 7.65
CA SER A 166 2.76 -3.52 8.80
C SER A 166 2.19 -2.15 8.45
N THR A 167 2.97 -1.32 7.80
CA THR A 167 2.57 0.05 7.44
C THR A 167 3.29 0.54 6.19
N SER A 168 2.75 1.58 5.58
CA SER A 168 3.46 2.34 4.56
C SER A 168 3.31 3.84 4.78
N ILE A 169 4.37 4.60 4.50
CA ILE A 169 4.42 6.05 4.65
C ILE A 169 4.75 6.66 3.29
N TYR A 170 3.87 7.51 2.79
CA TYR A 170 4.13 8.29 1.59
C TYR A 170 5.19 9.36 1.86
N GLN A 171 6.28 9.34 1.12
CA GLN A 171 7.41 10.26 1.27
C GLN A 171 7.28 11.50 0.38
N GLY A 172 6.37 11.47 -0.58
CA GLY A 172 6.21 12.50 -1.60
C GLY A 172 6.62 12.02 -2.99
N THR A 173 6.76 12.97 -3.91
CA THR A 173 7.34 12.73 -5.22
C THR A 173 8.81 13.09 -5.18
N GLU A 174 9.68 12.13 -5.51
CA GLU A 174 11.12 12.27 -5.50
C GLU A 174 11.71 11.83 -6.84
N THR A 175 12.86 12.39 -7.22
CA THR A 175 13.62 11.86 -8.35
C THR A 175 14.36 10.61 -7.90
N ARG A 176 14.15 9.51 -8.60
CA ARG A 176 14.76 8.20 -8.35
C ARG A 176 15.46 7.71 -9.61
N MET A 177 16.51 6.95 -9.42
CA MET A 177 17.28 6.35 -10.50
C MET A 177 16.78 4.92 -10.74
N PHE A 178 16.49 4.58 -11.99
CA PHE A 178 16.16 3.20 -12.38
C PHE A 178 16.93 2.79 -13.64
N TYR A 179 17.05 1.49 -13.85
CA TYR A 179 17.68 0.93 -15.03
C TYR A 179 16.65 0.72 -16.13
N ASP A 180 16.78 1.47 -17.23
CA ASP A 180 15.90 1.33 -18.39
C ASP A 180 16.49 0.28 -19.35
N LYS A 181 15.79 -0.85 -19.50
CA LYS A 181 16.22 -1.92 -20.42
C LYS A 181 16.17 -1.48 -21.89
N ALA A 182 15.29 -0.55 -22.25
CA ALA A 182 15.14 -0.09 -23.64
C ALA A 182 16.36 0.72 -24.11
N ILE A 183 17.01 1.45 -23.22
CA ILE A 183 18.21 2.27 -23.52
C ILE A 183 19.48 1.74 -22.86
N PRO A 184 19.51 0.57 -22.28
CA PRO A 184 20.37 -0.12 -21.29
C PRO A 184 21.26 0.82 -20.47
N ASP A 185 20.64 1.78 -19.79
CA ASP A 185 21.32 2.77 -18.95
C ASP A 185 20.45 3.15 -17.74
N PHE A 186 21.07 3.78 -16.75
CA PHE A 186 20.38 4.34 -15.60
C PHE A 186 19.88 5.74 -15.92
N ILE A 187 18.60 5.98 -15.68
CA ILE A 187 17.98 7.28 -15.84
C ILE A 187 17.33 7.75 -14.55
N ASP A 188 17.34 9.07 -14.36
CA ASP A 188 16.64 9.73 -13.28
C ASP A 188 15.20 10.04 -13.69
N TYR A 189 14.23 9.60 -12.91
CA TYR A 189 12.82 9.81 -13.19
C TYR A 189 12.04 10.14 -11.91
N PRO A 190 11.03 11.03 -11.94
CA PRO A 190 10.22 11.31 -10.77
C PRO A 190 9.30 10.14 -10.43
N ALA A 191 9.22 9.79 -9.14
CA ALA A 191 8.43 8.70 -8.62
C ALA A 191 7.64 9.11 -7.38
N HIS A 192 6.45 8.55 -7.21
CA HIS A 192 5.73 8.52 -5.93
C HIS A 192 6.40 7.48 -5.03
N VAL A 193 7.00 7.93 -3.94
CA VAL A 193 7.78 7.06 -3.05
C VAL A 193 6.97 6.72 -1.81
N TYR A 194 6.84 5.42 -1.52
CA TYR A 194 6.24 4.89 -0.31
C TYR A 194 7.25 4.05 0.44
N LYS A 195 7.59 4.42 1.67
CA LYS A 195 8.37 3.56 2.55
C LYS A 195 7.46 2.49 3.13
N VAL A 196 7.64 1.25 2.68
CA VAL A 196 6.90 0.07 3.12
C VAL A 196 7.67 -0.58 4.26
N ASN A 197 7.02 -0.74 5.42
CA ASN A 197 7.62 -1.30 6.62
C ASN A 197 7.04 -2.68 6.92
N PHE A 198 7.89 -3.56 7.45
CA PHE A 198 7.54 -4.93 7.83
C PHE A 198 7.71 -5.14 9.33
N GLY A 199 6.90 -6.05 9.90
CA GLY A 199 6.90 -6.35 11.32
C GLY A 199 8.21 -6.95 11.86
N ASP A 200 9.07 -7.43 10.99
CA ASP A 200 10.41 -7.96 11.30
C ASP A 200 11.54 -6.92 11.26
N GLY A 201 11.18 -5.64 11.11
CA GLY A 201 12.10 -4.50 11.15
C GLY A 201 12.75 -4.14 9.81
N LEU A 202 12.49 -4.89 8.73
CA LEU A 202 12.91 -4.49 7.39
C LEU A 202 12.00 -3.41 6.82
N SER A 203 12.50 -2.68 5.84
CA SER A 203 11.70 -1.77 5.01
C SER A 203 12.23 -1.74 3.59
N VAL A 204 11.32 -1.49 2.63
CA VAL A 204 11.62 -1.37 1.21
C VAL A 204 10.91 -0.13 0.68
N ASP A 205 11.54 0.64 -0.19
CA ASP A 205 10.89 1.75 -0.85
C ASP A 205 10.11 1.22 -2.07
N PHE A 206 8.83 1.61 -2.19
CA PHE A 206 8.06 1.42 -3.41
C PHE A 206 8.14 2.71 -4.21
N GLU A 207 8.74 2.62 -5.38
CA GLU A 207 8.99 3.73 -6.30
C GLU A 207 8.06 3.57 -7.50
N ILE A 208 6.95 4.29 -7.48
CA ILE A 208 5.92 4.19 -8.52
C ILE A 208 6.03 5.45 -9.38
N TYR A 209 6.50 5.29 -10.60
CA TYR A 209 6.88 6.40 -11.44
C TYR A 209 5.69 7.27 -11.84
N THR A 210 5.93 8.58 -12.03
CA THR A 210 4.87 9.60 -12.19
C THR A 210 4.10 9.53 -13.52
N GLU A 211 4.33 8.52 -14.33
CA GLU A 211 3.40 8.13 -15.37
C GLU A 211 2.08 7.57 -14.82
N PHE A 212 2.08 7.14 -13.55
CA PHE A 212 0.90 6.89 -12.73
C PHE A 212 0.56 8.14 -11.93
N ASN A 213 -0.74 8.48 -11.86
CA ASN A 213 -1.19 9.51 -10.92
C ASN A 213 -1.13 9.00 -9.46
N GLN A 214 -1.39 9.88 -8.50
CA GLN A 214 -1.28 9.53 -7.08
C GLN A 214 -2.26 8.43 -6.64
N ASP A 215 -3.48 8.38 -7.17
CA ASP A 215 -4.48 7.37 -6.84
C ASP A 215 -4.09 6.01 -7.42
N GLU A 216 -3.61 5.97 -8.66
CA GLU A 216 -3.06 4.77 -9.29
C GLU A 216 -1.84 4.26 -8.52
N SER A 217 -0.95 5.15 -8.09
CA SER A 217 0.23 4.77 -7.31
C SER A 217 -0.15 4.19 -5.94
N LEU A 218 -1.17 4.75 -5.31
CA LEU A 218 -1.71 4.22 -4.05
C LEU A 218 -2.29 2.81 -4.25
N ALA A 219 -3.03 2.58 -5.33
CA ALA A 219 -3.62 1.28 -5.65
C ALA A 219 -2.53 0.21 -5.90
N ILE A 220 -1.48 0.53 -6.66
CA ILE A 220 -0.33 -0.34 -6.89
C ILE A 220 0.33 -0.70 -5.54
N LYS A 221 0.62 0.29 -4.71
CA LYS A 221 1.21 0.06 -3.38
C LYS A 221 0.32 -0.83 -2.51
N GLN A 222 -1.01 -0.61 -2.52
CA GLN A 222 -1.95 -1.41 -1.73
C GLN A 222 -1.99 -2.87 -2.18
N LYS A 223 -1.89 -3.11 -3.48
CA LYS A 223 -1.87 -4.46 -4.05
C LYS A 223 -0.59 -5.22 -3.68
N TYR A 224 0.58 -4.63 -3.89
CA TYR A 224 1.85 -5.35 -3.85
C TYR A 224 2.61 -5.26 -2.52
N ALA A 225 2.32 -4.30 -1.64
CA ALA A 225 3.01 -4.22 -0.34
C ALA A 225 2.69 -5.40 0.59
N PRO A 226 1.44 -5.92 0.69
CA PRO A 226 1.17 -7.15 1.43
C PRO A 226 1.88 -8.37 0.85
N LEU A 227 1.90 -8.53 -0.47
CA LEU A 227 2.58 -9.61 -1.18
C LEU A 227 4.08 -9.60 -0.87
N MET A 228 4.71 -8.43 -0.92
CA MET A 228 6.12 -8.28 -0.54
C MET A 228 6.36 -8.72 0.91
N GLY A 229 5.40 -8.50 1.80
CA GLY A 229 5.44 -8.98 3.18
C GLY A 229 5.22 -10.47 3.36
N GLN A 230 4.79 -11.20 2.34
CA GLN A 230 4.65 -12.66 2.32
C GLN A 230 5.96 -13.37 1.94
N LEU A 231 6.92 -12.65 1.39
CA LEU A 231 8.25 -13.21 1.11
C LEU A 231 9.04 -13.42 2.40
N GLY A 232 9.86 -14.46 2.45
CA GLY A 232 10.78 -14.72 3.56
C GLY A 232 11.72 -13.55 3.82
N LYS A 233 12.12 -13.35 5.07
CA LYS A 233 13.06 -12.30 5.46
C LYS A 233 14.34 -12.33 4.65
N GLU A 234 14.86 -13.54 4.38
CA GLU A 234 16.06 -13.73 3.56
C GLU A 234 15.92 -13.21 2.13
N LEU A 235 14.74 -13.30 1.55
CA LEU A 235 14.45 -12.78 0.22
C LEU A 235 14.35 -11.25 0.19
N ARG A 236 13.90 -10.62 1.30
CA ARG A 236 13.67 -9.17 1.38
C ARG A 236 14.88 -8.38 1.87
N LYS A 237 15.85 -9.02 2.56
CA LYS A 237 16.91 -8.32 3.31
C LYS A 237 17.80 -7.39 2.48
N ASN A 238 17.99 -7.68 1.20
CA ASN A 238 18.86 -6.89 0.33
C ASN A 238 18.10 -5.94 -0.60
N ILE A 239 16.78 -6.07 -0.71
CA ILE A 239 15.98 -5.24 -1.61
C ILE A 239 15.92 -3.83 -1.04
N LYS A 240 16.29 -2.84 -1.85
CA LYS A 240 16.22 -1.42 -1.52
C LYS A 240 14.91 -0.81 -1.99
N SER A 241 14.55 -1.07 -3.24
CA SER A 241 13.29 -0.61 -3.80
C SER A 241 12.63 -1.62 -4.73
N ILE A 242 11.32 -1.46 -4.85
CA ILE A 242 10.48 -2.08 -5.87
C ILE A 242 9.98 -0.95 -6.76
N GLU A 243 10.27 -1.05 -8.02
CA GLU A 243 9.98 -0.04 -9.03
C GLU A 243 8.80 -0.48 -9.89
N PHE A 244 7.84 0.42 -10.12
CA PHE A 244 6.70 0.17 -10.99
C PHE A 244 6.63 1.21 -12.10
N LEU A 245 6.68 0.73 -13.34
CA LEU A 245 6.55 1.50 -14.56
C LEU A 245 5.37 0.96 -15.40
N LYS A 246 4.87 1.76 -16.32
CA LYS A 246 4.02 1.26 -17.40
C LYS A 246 4.90 0.54 -18.42
N GLY A 247 4.27 -0.27 -19.28
CA GLY A 247 4.95 -0.95 -20.37
C GLY A 247 4.90 -2.46 -20.27
N GLU A 248 5.46 -3.10 -21.30
CA GLU A 248 5.39 -4.55 -21.52
C GLU A 248 6.76 -5.24 -21.37
N GLU A 249 7.73 -4.55 -20.79
CA GLU A 249 9.03 -5.13 -20.53
C GLU A 249 8.93 -6.18 -19.41
N VAL A 250 9.70 -7.24 -19.53
CA VAL A 250 9.76 -8.30 -18.54
C VAL A 250 10.37 -7.78 -17.25
N ALA A 251 9.90 -8.25 -16.11
CA ALA A 251 10.48 -7.93 -14.80
C ALA A 251 11.99 -8.18 -14.75
N SER A 252 12.67 -7.46 -13.88
CA SER A 252 14.10 -7.65 -13.68
C SER A 252 14.58 -7.19 -12.32
N ALA A 253 15.59 -7.89 -11.79
CA ALA A 253 16.33 -7.47 -10.63
C ALA A 253 17.68 -6.90 -11.03
N GLN A 254 18.05 -5.75 -10.47
CA GLN A 254 19.32 -5.08 -10.73
C GLN A 254 19.99 -4.73 -9.39
N ARG A 255 21.30 -4.93 -9.30
CA ARG A 255 22.06 -4.57 -8.10
C ARG A 255 23.47 -4.12 -8.40
N SER A 256 24.01 -3.27 -7.55
CA SER A 256 25.44 -3.00 -7.46
C SER A 256 26.13 -3.99 -6.54
N ASN A 257 27.45 -4.15 -6.70
CA ASN A 257 28.24 -5.07 -5.87
C ASN A 257 28.23 -4.69 -4.38
N ASP A 258 28.13 -3.42 -4.07
CA ASP A 258 28.09 -2.88 -2.70
C ASP A 258 26.67 -2.77 -2.13
N LEU A 259 25.66 -3.21 -2.88
CA LEU A 259 24.23 -3.10 -2.54
C LEU A 259 23.77 -1.66 -2.28
N SER A 260 24.45 -0.65 -2.80
CA SER A 260 23.96 0.72 -2.79
C SER A 260 22.71 0.88 -3.68
N TYR A 261 22.64 0.08 -4.72
CA TYR A 261 21.49 -0.13 -5.59
C TYR A 261 21.12 -1.61 -5.61
N ALA A 262 19.87 -1.95 -5.31
CA ALA A 262 19.37 -3.33 -5.32
C ALA A 262 17.83 -3.30 -5.48
N ASN A 263 17.37 -3.25 -6.71
CA ASN A 263 15.99 -2.93 -7.06
C ASN A 263 15.38 -4.02 -7.92
N ILE A 264 14.06 -4.20 -7.76
CA ILE A 264 13.25 -5.03 -8.66
C ILE A 264 12.34 -4.10 -9.45
N THR A 265 12.37 -4.21 -10.76
CA THR A 265 11.55 -3.39 -11.66
C THR A 265 10.44 -4.23 -12.27
N PHE A 266 9.20 -3.75 -12.16
CA PHE A 266 8.01 -4.35 -12.75
C PHE A 266 7.35 -3.40 -13.73
N HIS A 267 6.97 -3.92 -14.89
CA HIS A 267 6.17 -3.19 -15.88
C HIS A 267 4.71 -3.68 -15.79
N THR A 268 3.80 -2.76 -15.43
CA THR A 268 2.43 -3.12 -15.06
C THR A 268 1.61 -3.69 -16.22
N ASP A 269 1.85 -3.26 -17.45
CA ASP A 269 1.11 -3.78 -18.59
C ASP A 269 1.50 -5.23 -18.86
N TRP A 270 2.77 -5.57 -18.72
CA TRP A 270 3.25 -6.95 -18.81
C TRP A 270 2.72 -7.81 -17.65
N LEU A 271 2.76 -7.32 -16.40
CA LEU A 271 2.19 -8.01 -15.24
C LEU A 271 0.71 -8.33 -15.48
N ASN A 272 -0.09 -7.33 -15.83
CA ASN A 272 -1.53 -7.49 -16.01
C ASN A 272 -1.87 -8.40 -17.20
N ASN A 273 -1.14 -8.29 -18.31
CA ASN A 273 -1.47 -9.00 -19.55
C ASN A 273 -0.94 -10.42 -19.60
N ILE A 274 0.24 -10.67 -19.02
CA ILE A 274 0.97 -11.95 -19.18
C ILE A 274 0.90 -12.78 -17.91
N VAL A 275 1.05 -12.15 -16.75
CA VAL A 275 1.20 -12.83 -15.46
C VAL A 275 -0.15 -13.06 -14.80
N GLU A 276 -0.96 -11.99 -14.65
CA GLU A 276 -2.21 -12.04 -13.89
C GLU A 276 -3.41 -12.62 -14.67
N THR A 277 -3.35 -12.66 -16.01
CA THR A 277 -4.47 -13.15 -16.85
C THR A 277 -4.30 -14.58 -17.36
N ARG A 278 -3.28 -15.31 -16.94
CA ARG A 278 -3.10 -16.69 -17.36
C ARG A 278 -4.21 -17.59 -16.80
N LEU A 279 -4.69 -18.49 -17.65
CA LEU A 279 -5.83 -19.39 -17.34
C LEU A 279 -5.55 -20.40 -16.23
N ASP A 280 -4.30 -20.61 -15.88
CA ASP A 280 -3.81 -21.61 -14.93
C ASP A 280 -3.38 -21.01 -13.57
N GLY A 281 -3.71 -19.75 -13.32
CA GLY A 281 -3.47 -19.04 -12.04
C GLY A 281 -2.67 -17.76 -12.20
N ASP A 282 -2.76 -16.89 -11.17
CA ASP A 282 -1.92 -15.72 -11.00
C ASP A 282 -0.52 -16.18 -10.58
N ARG A 283 0.52 -15.62 -11.16
CA ARG A 283 1.94 -15.96 -10.92
C ARG A 283 2.76 -14.78 -10.48
N THR A 284 2.08 -13.76 -10.02
CA THR A 284 2.74 -12.54 -9.55
C THR A 284 3.64 -12.84 -8.36
N GLU A 285 3.18 -13.69 -7.44
CA GLU A 285 3.91 -14.07 -6.24
C GLU A 285 5.20 -14.84 -6.57
N GLU A 286 5.13 -15.78 -7.48
CA GLU A 286 6.28 -16.55 -7.93
C GLU A 286 7.31 -15.67 -8.61
N LEU A 287 6.85 -14.68 -9.39
CA LEU A 287 7.73 -13.69 -10.02
C LEU A 287 8.45 -12.85 -8.98
N PHE A 288 7.74 -12.40 -7.92
CA PHE A 288 8.38 -11.67 -6.82
C PHE A 288 9.42 -12.51 -6.09
N ILE A 289 9.18 -13.81 -5.90
CA ILE A 289 10.20 -14.74 -5.35
C ILE A 289 11.41 -14.79 -6.28
N HIS A 290 11.20 -15.02 -7.56
CA HIS A 290 12.25 -15.13 -8.57
C HIS A 290 13.18 -13.94 -8.57
N GLU A 291 12.62 -12.74 -8.72
CA GLU A 291 13.39 -11.49 -8.74
C GLU A 291 14.07 -11.19 -7.39
N ALA A 292 13.42 -11.54 -6.27
CA ALA A 292 14.02 -11.39 -4.94
C ALA A 292 15.23 -12.31 -4.72
N VAL A 293 15.22 -13.50 -5.31
CA VAL A 293 16.35 -14.44 -5.27
C VAL A 293 17.59 -13.84 -5.92
N HIS A 294 17.42 -13.18 -7.08
CA HIS A 294 18.53 -12.50 -7.75
C HIS A 294 19.25 -11.46 -6.89
N LEU A 295 18.53 -10.79 -6.00
CA LEU A 295 19.11 -9.79 -5.10
C LEU A 295 19.67 -10.37 -3.81
N SER A 296 19.04 -11.45 -3.30
CA SER A 296 19.26 -11.86 -1.92
C SER A 296 19.92 -13.23 -1.76
N ILE A 297 19.83 -14.11 -2.73
CA ILE A 297 20.37 -15.49 -2.69
C ILE A 297 21.48 -15.70 -3.70
N ASP A 298 21.23 -15.45 -4.98
CA ASP A 298 22.21 -15.61 -6.08
C ASP A 298 23.60 -15.10 -5.77
N PRO A 299 23.74 -13.88 -5.25
CA PRO A 299 25.07 -13.28 -5.03
C PRO A 299 25.96 -14.07 -4.09
N TYR A 300 25.35 -14.88 -3.25
CA TYR A 300 26.05 -15.67 -2.24
C TYR A 300 26.16 -17.15 -2.61
N VAL A 301 25.50 -17.59 -3.66
CA VAL A 301 25.39 -18.99 -4.07
C VAL A 301 26.25 -19.32 -5.28
N TYR A 302 26.15 -18.59 -6.38
CA TYR A 302 26.82 -18.93 -7.63
C TYR A 302 28.34 -19.10 -7.53
N SER A 303 29.01 -18.33 -6.69
CA SER A 303 30.46 -18.43 -6.50
C SER A 303 30.90 -19.55 -5.56
N GLN A 304 29.97 -20.30 -4.97
CA GLN A 304 30.29 -21.31 -3.96
C GLN A 304 30.50 -22.67 -4.60
N GLN A 305 31.59 -23.35 -4.22
CA GLN A 305 31.91 -24.67 -4.70
C GLN A 305 30.78 -25.69 -4.39
N GLY A 306 30.15 -25.55 -3.21
CA GLY A 306 29.04 -26.42 -2.79
C GLY A 306 27.84 -26.35 -3.72
N TRP A 307 27.54 -25.18 -4.30
CA TRP A 307 26.52 -25.06 -5.34
C TRP A 307 26.91 -25.77 -6.62
N THR A 308 28.12 -25.51 -7.12
CA THR A 308 28.66 -26.17 -8.32
C THR A 308 28.67 -27.69 -8.17
N ASP A 309 29.07 -28.20 -7.01
CA ASP A 309 29.06 -29.62 -6.71
C ASP A 309 27.62 -30.20 -6.73
N ALA A 310 26.65 -29.48 -6.15
CA ALA A 310 25.25 -29.86 -6.14
C ALA A 310 24.64 -29.91 -7.55
N VAL A 311 24.91 -28.92 -8.39
CA VAL A 311 24.49 -28.89 -9.81
C VAL A 311 25.08 -30.05 -10.58
N ASN A 312 26.37 -30.35 -10.38
CA ASN A 312 27.04 -31.49 -11.05
C ASN A 312 26.50 -32.86 -10.61
N LEU A 313 26.15 -32.99 -9.32
CA LEU A 313 25.54 -34.23 -8.79
C LEU A 313 24.11 -34.41 -9.27
N ASP A 314 23.36 -33.34 -9.45
CA ASP A 314 22.00 -33.39 -10.01
C ASP A 314 22.03 -33.70 -11.52
N GLY A 315 23.01 -33.20 -12.26
CA GLY A 315 23.30 -33.50 -13.65
C GLY A 315 22.29 -32.97 -14.67
N ASN A 316 21.26 -32.23 -14.24
CA ASN A 316 20.23 -31.63 -15.12
C ASN A 316 19.70 -30.33 -14.49
N TYR A 317 18.87 -29.61 -15.26
CA TYR A 317 18.20 -28.38 -14.86
C TYR A 317 16.70 -28.54 -14.78
N LEU A 318 16.00 -27.78 -13.96
CA LEU A 318 14.54 -27.85 -13.88
C LEU A 318 13.87 -27.31 -15.14
N SER A 319 14.35 -26.19 -15.65
CA SER A 319 13.76 -25.49 -16.78
C SER A 319 14.75 -25.29 -17.93
N THR A 320 14.23 -25.06 -19.12
CA THR A 320 15.06 -24.69 -20.26
C THR A 320 15.67 -23.31 -20.08
N TYR A 321 15.03 -22.43 -19.30
CA TYR A 321 15.55 -21.12 -18.99
C TYR A 321 16.78 -21.22 -18.08
N ALA A 322 16.71 -22.00 -17.00
CA ALA A 322 17.88 -22.29 -16.14
C ALA A 322 19.02 -22.96 -16.91
N LYS A 323 18.72 -23.92 -17.81
CA LYS A 323 19.73 -24.59 -18.63
C LYS A 323 20.46 -23.64 -19.58
N ASN A 324 19.73 -22.70 -20.18
CA ASN A 324 20.30 -21.73 -21.12
C ASN A 324 21.06 -20.59 -20.42
N ASN A 325 20.75 -20.34 -19.15
CA ASN A 325 21.34 -19.26 -18.35
C ASN A 325 21.80 -19.79 -16.98
N PRO A 326 22.69 -20.80 -16.93
CA PRO A 326 22.99 -21.52 -15.68
C PRO A 326 23.69 -20.65 -14.62
N ASP A 327 24.41 -19.60 -15.05
CA ASP A 327 25.17 -18.71 -14.18
C ASP A 327 24.34 -17.49 -13.67
N SER A 328 23.09 -17.39 -14.08
CA SER A 328 22.20 -16.26 -13.68
C SER A 328 20.81 -16.70 -13.21
N GLU A 329 20.27 -17.80 -13.74
CA GLU A 329 18.85 -18.14 -13.54
C GLU A 329 18.63 -19.44 -12.75
N ASP A 330 19.60 -20.37 -12.73
CA ASP A 330 19.40 -21.68 -12.11
C ASP A 330 19.10 -21.60 -10.61
N VAL A 331 19.69 -20.67 -9.88
CA VAL A 331 19.42 -20.49 -8.47
C VAL A 331 17.99 -20.00 -8.25
N ALA A 332 17.54 -18.98 -9.01
CA ALA A 332 16.19 -18.41 -8.89
C ALA A 332 15.11 -19.46 -9.26
N GLU A 333 15.28 -20.14 -10.37
CA GLU A 333 14.40 -21.22 -10.83
C GLU A 333 14.33 -22.38 -9.81
N THR A 334 15.46 -22.83 -9.29
CA THR A 334 15.53 -23.91 -8.31
C THR A 334 14.99 -23.51 -6.95
N PHE A 335 15.16 -22.26 -6.54
CA PHE A 335 14.72 -21.78 -5.23
C PHE A 335 13.20 -21.71 -5.11
N GLN A 336 12.49 -21.33 -6.17
CA GLN A 336 11.02 -21.40 -6.19
C GLN A 336 10.54 -22.84 -5.98
N ALA A 337 11.12 -23.79 -6.72
CA ALA A 337 10.81 -25.20 -6.58
C ALA A 337 11.15 -25.73 -5.18
N TYR A 338 12.23 -25.26 -4.56
CA TYR A 338 12.59 -25.58 -3.18
C TYR A 338 11.52 -25.10 -2.19
N ILE A 339 11.03 -23.85 -2.32
CA ILE A 339 9.93 -23.35 -1.50
C ILE A 339 8.69 -24.22 -1.69
N ALA A 340 8.32 -24.52 -2.93
CA ALA A 340 7.16 -25.34 -3.25
C ALA A 340 7.20 -26.71 -2.58
N VAL A 341 8.29 -27.43 -2.76
CA VAL A 341 8.43 -28.80 -2.24
C VAL A 341 8.54 -28.86 -0.73
N LYS A 342 9.23 -27.89 -0.14
CA LYS A 342 9.55 -27.93 1.29
C LYS A 342 8.50 -27.33 2.20
N TYR A 343 7.87 -26.24 1.75
CA TYR A 343 6.97 -25.46 2.61
C TYR A 343 5.51 -25.52 2.16
N PHE A 344 5.25 -25.84 0.90
CA PHE A 344 3.89 -25.91 0.34
C PHE A 344 3.65 -27.20 -0.45
N PRO A 345 4.05 -28.39 0.08
CA PRO A 345 3.89 -29.64 -0.66
C PRO A 345 2.43 -29.94 -1.01
N GLU A 346 1.47 -29.40 -0.26
CA GLU A 346 0.04 -29.56 -0.51
C GLU A 346 -0.48 -28.69 -1.66
N ARG A 347 0.31 -27.70 -2.11
CA ARG A 347 -0.05 -26.82 -3.25
C ARG A 347 0.42 -27.32 -4.59
N ILE A 348 1.24 -28.37 -4.60
CA ILE A 348 1.75 -28.98 -5.82
C ILE A 348 1.33 -30.45 -5.89
N THR A 349 1.22 -30.97 -7.10
CA THR A 349 0.90 -32.40 -7.29
C THR A 349 2.09 -33.28 -6.92
N ASN A 350 1.82 -34.54 -6.50
CA ASN A 350 2.88 -35.49 -6.22
C ASN A 350 3.79 -35.70 -7.44
N SER A 351 3.22 -35.77 -8.64
CA SER A 351 3.98 -35.90 -9.88
C SER A 351 4.95 -34.76 -10.12
N LEU A 352 4.49 -33.51 -9.86
CA LEU A 352 5.34 -32.32 -9.98
C LEU A 352 6.47 -32.35 -8.93
N ARG A 353 6.13 -32.65 -7.67
CA ARG A 353 7.11 -32.80 -6.59
C ARG A 353 8.17 -33.82 -6.92
N ASP A 354 7.77 -35.03 -7.38
CA ASP A 354 8.68 -36.12 -7.67
C ASP A 354 9.58 -35.79 -8.88
N THR A 355 9.05 -35.09 -9.88
CA THR A 355 9.83 -34.58 -11.01
C THR A 355 10.89 -33.57 -10.52
N ILE A 356 10.50 -32.60 -9.70
CA ILE A 356 11.42 -31.63 -9.14
C ILE A 356 12.53 -32.28 -8.31
N LEU A 357 12.17 -33.20 -7.41
CA LEU A 357 13.13 -33.92 -6.57
C LEU A 357 14.08 -34.84 -7.37
N SER A 358 13.62 -35.41 -8.47
CA SER A 358 14.48 -36.21 -9.34
C SER A 358 15.58 -35.41 -10.05
N ILE A 359 15.37 -34.09 -10.18
CA ILE A 359 16.27 -33.17 -10.90
C ILE A 359 17.21 -32.43 -9.96
N CYS A 360 16.73 -31.91 -8.83
CA CYS A 360 17.47 -30.91 -8.04
C CYS A 360 17.61 -31.23 -6.55
N LEU A 361 17.57 -32.53 -6.20
CA LEU A 361 17.67 -32.96 -4.80
C LEU A 361 18.96 -32.49 -4.10
N ASN A 362 20.10 -32.45 -4.80
CA ASN A 362 21.36 -32.01 -4.19
C ASN A 362 21.43 -30.49 -4.04
N ARG A 363 20.85 -29.73 -4.98
CA ARG A 363 20.65 -28.28 -4.84
C ARG A 363 19.75 -27.96 -3.66
N PHE A 364 18.70 -28.74 -3.40
CA PHE A 364 17.84 -28.56 -2.21
C PHE A 364 18.60 -28.81 -0.92
N LYS A 365 19.42 -29.89 -0.85
CA LYS A 365 20.30 -30.14 0.31
C LYS A 365 21.29 -28.99 0.52
N TYR A 366 21.78 -28.38 -0.56
CA TYR A 366 22.62 -27.22 -0.47
C TYR A 366 21.87 -26.03 0.13
N PHE A 367 20.65 -25.70 -0.32
CA PHE A 367 19.84 -24.65 0.30
C PHE A 367 19.55 -24.94 1.78
N ASP A 368 19.30 -26.20 2.15
CA ASP A 368 19.13 -26.57 3.56
C ASP A 368 20.36 -26.26 4.42
N SER A 369 21.55 -26.40 3.85
CA SER A 369 22.81 -26.10 4.54
C SER A 369 23.04 -24.61 4.78
N LEU A 370 22.37 -23.72 4.06
CA LEU A 370 22.51 -22.26 4.18
C LEU A 370 21.80 -21.69 5.43
N ASN A 371 20.93 -22.45 6.08
CA ASN A 371 20.15 -22.03 7.26
C ASN A 371 19.39 -20.71 7.07
N LEU A 372 18.73 -20.56 5.93
CA LEU A 372 17.96 -19.36 5.57
C LEU A 372 16.75 -19.18 6.50
N ASP A 373 16.47 -17.94 6.90
CA ASP A 373 15.25 -17.61 7.65
C ASP A 373 14.04 -17.52 6.71
N LEU A 374 13.42 -18.66 6.53
CA LEU A 374 12.18 -18.85 5.76
C LEU A 374 11.01 -19.22 6.70
N SER A 375 11.07 -18.77 7.95
CA SER A 375 10.08 -19.11 9.00
C SER A 375 8.67 -18.62 8.69
N ILE A 376 8.52 -17.63 7.82
CA ILE A 376 7.20 -17.14 7.39
C ILE A 376 6.39 -18.20 6.64
N TYR A 377 7.04 -19.20 6.04
CA TYR A 377 6.39 -20.28 5.29
C TYR A 377 6.02 -21.49 6.16
N LYS A 378 6.24 -21.43 7.48
CA LYS A 378 5.96 -22.51 8.44
C LYS A 378 4.58 -22.29 9.15
#